data_f9273d903de3e02c5ec89cad75a8e6ec
#
_entry.id   f9273d903de3e02c5ec89cad75a8e6ec
#
_cell.length_a   1.000
_cell.length_b   1.000
_cell.length_c   1.000
_cell.angle_alpha   90.00
_cell.angle_beta   90.00
_cell.angle_gamma   90.00
#
_symmetry.space_group_name_H-M   'P 1'
#
loop_
_entity.id
_entity.type
_entity.pdbx_description
1 polymer ?
#
loop_
_entity_poly.entity_id
_entity_poly.type
_entity_poly.pdbx_seq_one_letter_code
_entity_poly.pdbx_strand_id
1 'polypeptide(L)'
;KAYYHFYLLRLYGPIIIADRNYEPYDDIDLIRQERKPVEECFQYILGLIDDVLYDENGNEKEDLYNSRSEIYLGQIDRVVAKALKAKILLYRASPFFNGNSEFYSNFKNAAGEPYFPQTYDKEKWKQGKKLYEFSGQVKFWDQDDWEKSEIMKYCYNNRFSINDPWNSEVVWGYSNIYYTSSSSIAAASNLRGDPDDPNNASFSFQWLGASFRMSELYYTRNGVPVDEDKTFDYDHRLDITTIPDDTYHLGYMQPGEKTVNLYLNREPRFYAWMAVDRCIWRDYDTRVYPMMRSGEWPGGRNSGNATDYYWTGIAVKKYVHPESRGAAWQRVVNFPYPLIRMADLYLMYAECVARTQGASWDPWPEGKTVPQSKHLSPE
;
A
#
# COMPACT_ATOMS: atom_id res chain seq x y z
N LYS A 1 -7.87 -14.47 15.75
CA LYS A 1 -9.03 -15.17 15.16
C LYS A 1 -9.79 -14.23 14.21
N ALA A 2 -10.26 -13.05 14.65
CA ALA A 2 -10.99 -12.08 13.84
C ALA A 2 -10.28 -11.73 12.52
N TYR A 3 -8.97 -11.44 12.56
CA TYR A 3 -8.18 -11.12 11.37
C TYR A 3 -8.18 -12.23 10.32
N TYR A 4 -8.02 -13.48 10.73
CA TYR A 4 -8.01 -14.62 9.78
C TYR A 4 -9.39 -14.87 9.15
N HIS A 5 -10.48 -14.75 9.94
CA HIS A 5 -11.82 -14.82 9.38
C HIS A 5 -12.10 -13.68 8.41
N PHE A 6 -11.66 -12.46 8.74
CA PHE A 6 -11.78 -11.33 7.83
C PHE A 6 -10.97 -11.53 6.55
N TYR A 7 -9.77 -12.08 6.65
CA TYR A 7 -8.94 -12.38 5.49
C TYR A 7 -9.61 -13.41 4.57
N LEU A 8 -10.18 -14.48 5.13
CA LEU A 8 -10.93 -15.47 4.38
C LEU A 8 -12.21 -14.88 3.76
N LEU A 9 -12.96 -14.07 4.51
CA LEU A 9 -14.16 -13.39 4.01
C LEU A 9 -13.87 -12.49 2.81
N ARG A 10 -12.75 -11.78 2.83
CA ARG A 10 -12.32 -10.93 1.70
C ARG A 10 -12.00 -11.72 0.44
N LEU A 11 -11.41 -12.89 0.58
CA LEU A 11 -10.95 -13.70 -0.55
C LEU A 11 -12.05 -14.61 -1.13
N TYR A 12 -12.93 -15.11 -0.27
CA TYR A 12 -13.87 -16.16 -0.64
C TYR A 12 -15.36 -15.78 -0.49
N GLY A 13 -15.65 -14.57 0.04
CA GLY A 13 -17.03 -14.17 0.34
C GLY A 13 -17.59 -14.92 1.54
N PRO A 14 -18.78 -15.58 1.42
CA PRO A 14 -19.35 -16.36 2.50
C PRO A 14 -18.40 -17.46 2.97
N ILE A 15 -18.15 -17.52 4.28
CA ILE A 15 -17.23 -18.50 4.89
C ILE A 15 -17.92 -19.34 5.95
N ILE A 16 -17.28 -20.43 6.31
CA ILE A 16 -17.59 -21.19 7.51
C ILE A 16 -17.05 -20.41 8.71
N ILE A 17 -17.86 -20.24 9.74
CA ILE A 17 -17.43 -19.64 11.01
C ILE A 17 -16.81 -20.73 11.87
N ALA A 18 -15.48 -20.75 11.95
CA ALA A 18 -14.76 -21.65 12.84
C ALA A 18 -14.66 -21.04 14.24
N ASP A 19 -15.61 -21.33 15.09
CA ASP A 19 -15.69 -20.82 16.48
C ASP A 19 -14.68 -21.53 17.40
N ARG A 20 -14.25 -22.74 17.07
CA ARG A 20 -13.27 -23.57 17.77
C ARG A 20 -12.32 -24.27 16.78
N ASN A 21 -11.28 -24.86 17.30
CA ASN A 21 -10.51 -25.86 16.57
C ASN A 21 -11.24 -27.21 16.61
N TYR A 22 -11.37 -27.81 15.44
CA TYR A 22 -11.95 -29.16 15.32
C TYR A 22 -10.84 -30.19 15.46
N GLU A 23 -11.15 -31.28 16.16
CA GLU A 23 -10.25 -32.41 16.32
C GLU A 23 -10.53 -33.46 15.24
N PRO A 24 -9.54 -34.28 14.85
CA PRO A 24 -9.71 -35.32 13.84
C PRO A 24 -10.80 -36.35 14.18
N TYR A 25 -11.14 -36.45 15.45
CA TYR A 25 -12.12 -37.43 15.99
C TYR A 25 -13.48 -36.78 16.35
N ASP A 26 -13.66 -35.51 16.08
CA ASP A 26 -14.94 -34.85 16.26
C ASP A 26 -15.99 -35.50 15.35
N ASP A 27 -17.26 -35.47 15.79
CA ASP A 27 -18.38 -35.95 14.98
C ASP A 27 -18.38 -35.25 13.62
N ILE A 28 -18.59 -36.04 12.55
CA ILE A 28 -18.59 -35.57 11.18
C ILE A 28 -19.62 -34.45 10.96
N ASP A 29 -20.76 -34.50 11.65
CA ASP A 29 -21.81 -33.48 11.56
C ASP A 29 -21.39 -32.15 12.22
N LEU A 30 -20.49 -32.17 13.19
CA LEU A 30 -19.87 -30.97 13.76
C LEU A 30 -18.81 -30.37 12.83
N ILE A 31 -18.08 -31.19 12.09
CA ILE A 31 -17.05 -30.74 11.14
C ILE A 31 -17.68 -30.20 9.84
N ARG A 32 -18.79 -30.80 9.39
CA ARG A 32 -19.50 -30.37 8.20
C ARG A 32 -20.35 -29.14 8.45
N GLN A 33 -19.68 -27.99 8.47
CA GLN A 33 -20.32 -26.68 8.65
C GLN A 33 -20.67 -26.06 7.29
N GLU A 34 -21.84 -25.43 7.22
CA GLU A 34 -22.23 -24.63 6.06
C GLU A 34 -21.62 -23.23 6.13
N ARG A 35 -21.39 -22.64 4.96
CA ARG A 35 -21.04 -21.22 4.86
C ARG A 35 -22.15 -20.37 5.45
N LYS A 36 -21.80 -19.29 6.10
CA LYS A 36 -22.73 -18.31 6.65
C LYS A 36 -22.88 -17.10 5.71
N PRO A 37 -24.06 -16.47 5.66
CA PRO A 37 -24.22 -15.20 4.97
C PRO A 37 -23.13 -14.18 5.39
N VAL A 38 -22.67 -13.37 4.44
CA VAL A 38 -21.57 -12.43 4.70
C VAL A 38 -21.85 -11.49 5.86
N GLU A 39 -23.13 -11.14 6.08
CA GLU A 39 -23.52 -10.28 7.20
C GLU A 39 -23.28 -10.96 8.56
N GLU A 40 -23.63 -12.24 8.69
CA GLU A 40 -23.33 -13.03 9.90
C GLU A 40 -21.82 -13.17 10.11
N CYS A 41 -21.07 -13.37 9.01
CA CYS A 41 -19.60 -13.42 9.09
C CYS A 41 -19.01 -12.10 9.61
N PHE A 42 -19.50 -10.95 9.12
CA PHE A 42 -19.07 -9.65 9.62
C PHE A 42 -19.44 -9.43 11.09
N GLN A 43 -20.67 -9.79 11.47
CA GLN A 43 -21.11 -9.66 12.89
C GLN A 43 -20.24 -10.50 13.83
N TYR A 44 -19.96 -11.75 13.44
CA TYR A 44 -19.07 -12.62 14.21
C TYR A 44 -17.66 -12.03 14.35
N ILE A 45 -17.07 -11.55 13.25
CA ILE A 45 -15.73 -10.97 13.25
C ILE A 45 -15.68 -9.71 14.11
N LEU A 46 -16.66 -8.83 13.99
CA LEU A 46 -16.77 -7.60 14.80
C LEU A 46 -16.97 -7.93 16.26
N GLY A 47 -17.83 -8.91 16.60
CA GLY A 47 -18.04 -9.38 17.95
C GLY A 47 -16.74 -9.83 18.62
N LEU A 48 -15.91 -10.63 17.93
CA LEU A 48 -14.59 -11.05 18.44
C LEU A 48 -13.65 -9.88 18.78
N ILE A 49 -13.76 -8.77 18.05
CA ILE A 49 -12.95 -7.57 18.33
C ILE A 49 -13.57 -6.79 19.50
N ASP A 50 -14.90 -6.67 19.53
CA ASP A 50 -15.60 -5.97 20.58
C ASP A 50 -15.45 -6.65 21.94
N ASP A 51 -15.47 -7.98 21.98
CA ASP A 51 -15.23 -8.78 23.20
C ASP A 51 -13.86 -8.48 23.84
N VAL A 52 -12.87 -8.07 23.05
CA VAL A 52 -11.53 -7.70 23.57
C VAL A 52 -11.45 -6.22 23.90
N LEU A 53 -12.18 -5.37 23.18
CA LEU A 53 -12.11 -3.91 23.36
C LEU A 53 -13.02 -3.39 24.48
N TYR A 54 -14.20 -4.00 24.69
CA TYR A 54 -15.25 -3.44 25.53
C TYR A 54 -15.80 -4.47 26.53
N ASP A 55 -16.21 -4.00 27.70
CA ASP A 55 -16.96 -4.77 28.68
C ASP A 55 -18.47 -4.83 28.32
N GLU A 56 -19.26 -5.53 29.14
CA GLU A 56 -20.70 -5.66 28.95
C GLU A 56 -21.46 -4.31 29.04
N ASN A 57 -20.87 -3.29 29.66
CA ASN A 57 -21.42 -1.94 29.77
C ASN A 57 -20.94 -1.01 28.64
N GLY A 58 -20.09 -1.51 27.71
CA GLY A 58 -19.52 -0.73 26.62
C GLY A 58 -18.31 0.13 27.02
N ASN A 59 -17.75 -0.05 28.23
CA ASN A 59 -16.52 0.62 28.61
C ASN A 59 -15.30 -0.10 28.02
N GLU A 60 -14.23 0.65 27.74
CA GLU A 60 -12.99 0.07 27.26
C GLU A 60 -12.34 -0.82 28.32
N LYS A 61 -12.01 -2.05 27.92
CA LYS A 61 -11.24 -2.99 28.74
C LYS A 61 -9.74 -2.65 28.71
N GLU A 62 -9.04 -3.07 29.75
CA GLU A 62 -7.59 -2.96 29.86
C GLU A 62 -6.83 -4.21 29.36
N ASP A 63 -7.52 -5.15 28.74
CA ASP A 63 -6.95 -6.41 28.25
C ASP A 63 -5.87 -6.20 27.16
N LEU A 64 -5.96 -5.11 26.40
CA LEU A 64 -4.96 -4.68 25.45
C LEU A 64 -4.25 -3.42 25.91
N TYR A 65 -2.94 -3.37 25.73
CA TYR A 65 -2.17 -2.15 25.93
C TYR A 65 -2.66 -1.04 24.99
N ASN A 66 -2.59 0.22 25.46
CA ASN A 66 -2.92 1.37 24.62
C ASN A 66 -1.96 1.51 23.43
N SER A 67 -0.68 1.26 23.68
CA SER A 67 0.37 1.18 22.68
C SER A 67 1.46 0.21 23.12
N ARG A 68 2.21 -0.36 22.19
CA ARG A 68 3.31 -1.27 22.49
C ARG A 68 4.62 -0.50 22.64
N SER A 69 5.46 -0.96 23.55
CA SER A 69 6.87 -0.54 23.58
C SER A 69 7.65 -1.13 22.39
N GLU A 70 8.83 -0.58 22.12
CA GLU A 70 9.68 -0.98 21.00
C GLU A 70 9.95 -2.49 20.91
N ILE A 71 10.03 -3.19 22.06
CA ILE A 71 10.29 -4.64 22.13
C ILE A 71 9.09 -5.49 21.63
N TYR A 72 7.90 -4.92 21.62
CA TYR A 72 6.66 -5.63 21.26
C TYR A 72 5.99 -5.09 20.00
N LEU A 73 6.71 -4.33 19.18
CA LEU A 73 6.22 -3.82 17.91
C LEU A 73 5.76 -4.98 17.00
N GLY A 74 4.64 -4.78 16.34
CA GLY A 74 3.99 -5.82 15.51
C GLY A 74 2.97 -6.68 16.25
N GLN A 75 2.96 -6.69 17.58
CA GLN A 75 1.88 -7.31 18.36
C GLN A 75 0.64 -6.39 18.37
N ILE A 76 -0.52 -7.03 18.48
CA ILE A 76 -1.80 -6.31 18.50
C ILE A 76 -1.95 -5.55 19.82
N ASP A 77 -2.20 -4.25 19.72
CA ASP A 77 -2.61 -3.36 20.79
C ASP A 77 -4.03 -2.81 20.53
N ARG A 78 -4.50 -1.91 21.38
CA ARG A 78 -5.83 -1.32 21.25
C ARG A 78 -5.98 -0.46 19.99
N VAL A 79 -4.93 0.25 19.59
CA VAL A 79 -4.92 1.07 18.35
C VAL A 79 -5.05 0.17 17.14
N VAL A 80 -4.28 -0.90 17.08
CA VAL A 80 -4.35 -1.90 16.01
C VAL A 80 -5.73 -2.56 15.94
N ALA A 81 -6.30 -2.95 17.09
CA ALA A 81 -7.64 -3.57 17.14
C ALA A 81 -8.73 -2.62 16.62
N LYS A 82 -8.70 -1.35 17.02
CA LYS A 82 -9.64 -0.32 16.54
C LYS A 82 -9.44 -0.04 15.03
N ALA A 83 -8.21 0.05 14.56
CA ALA A 83 -7.90 0.26 13.15
C ALA A 83 -8.38 -0.92 12.28
N LEU A 84 -8.18 -2.15 12.77
CA LEU A 84 -8.69 -3.35 12.10
C LEU A 84 -10.23 -3.35 12.06
N LYS A 85 -10.90 -3.01 13.15
CA LYS A 85 -12.36 -2.88 13.22
C LYS A 85 -12.87 -1.87 12.20
N ALA A 86 -12.22 -0.71 12.10
CA ALA A 86 -12.56 0.33 11.13
C ALA A 86 -12.47 -0.19 9.69
N LYS A 87 -11.39 -0.90 9.37
CA LYS A 87 -11.20 -1.53 8.05
C LYS A 87 -12.28 -2.56 7.73
N ILE A 88 -12.67 -3.38 8.70
CA ILE A 88 -13.73 -4.38 8.54
C ILE A 88 -15.09 -3.71 8.27
N LEU A 89 -15.42 -2.64 8.98
CA LEU A 89 -16.65 -1.88 8.78
C LEU A 89 -16.72 -1.21 7.41
N LEU A 90 -15.60 -0.69 6.91
CA LEU A 90 -15.51 -0.17 5.55
C LEU A 90 -15.84 -1.25 4.51
N TYR A 91 -15.21 -2.42 4.63
CA TYR A 91 -15.49 -3.54 3.73
C TYR A 91 -16.96 -3.96 3.79
N ARG A 92 -17.56 -4.06 4.99
CA ARG A 92 -18.97 -4.37 5.18
C ARG A 92 -19.90 -3.36 4.51
N ALA A 93 -19.50 -2.07 4.49
CA ALA A 93 -20.26 -0.99 3.86
C ALA A 93 -20.03 -0.91 2.33
N SER A 94 -18.95 -1.47 1.82
CA SER A 94 -18.56 -1.36 0.41
C SER A 94 -19.62 -1.98 -0.52
N PRO A 95 -19.76 -1.47 -1.76
CA PRO A 95 -20.75 -1.96 -2.72
C PRO A 95 -20.67 -3.48 -3.01
N PHE A 96 -19.46 -4.06 -2.84
CA PHE A 96 -19.28 -5.50 -3.02
C PHE A 96 -20.07 -6.33 -1.99
N PHE A 97 -20.10 -5.89 -0.71
CA PHE A 97 -20.74 -6.60 0.39
C PHE A 97 -22.10 -6.00 0.80
N ASN A 98 -22.50 -4.87 0.24
CA ASN A 98 -23.65 -4.10 0.67
C ASN A 98 -24.62 -3.82 -0.48
N GLY A 99 -25.56 -4.71 -0.68
CA GLY A 99 -26.61 -4.57 -1.71
C GLY A 99 -26.16 -5.01 -3.11
N ASN A 100 -25.28 -5.98 -3.23
CA ASN A 100 -24.78 -6.47 -4.51
C ASN A 100 -25.75 -7.49 -5.14
N SER A 101 -26.90 -7.02 -5.59
CA SER A 101 -27.90 -7.84 -6.27
C SER A 101 -27.54 -8.15 -7.74
N GLU A 102 -26.72 -7.32 -8.37
CA GLU A 102 -26.30 -7.51 -9.76
C GLU A 102 -25.54 -8.83 -9.96
N PHE A 103 -24.58 -9.12 -9.09
CA PHE A 103 -23.73 -10.31 -9.21
C PHE A 103 -24.20 -11.48 -8.35
N TYR A 104 -24.89 -11.23 -7.22
CA TYR A 104 -25.16 -12.26 -6.21
C TYR A 104 -26.62 -12.49 -5.88
N SER A 105 -27.56 -12.06 -6.74
CA SER A 105 -29.00 -12.34 -6.53
C SER A 105 -29.34 -13.82 -6.49
N ASN A 106 -28.62 -14.62 -7.24
CA ASN A 106 -28.83 -16.08 -7.34
C ASN A 106 -27.91 -16.92 -6.44
N PHE A 107 -27.00 -16.29 -5.71
CA PHE A 107 -26.08 -16.99 -4.82
C PHE A 107 -26.71 -17.17 -3.44
N LYS A 108 -27.30 -18.36 -3.21
CA LYS A 108 -28.11 -18.67 -2.05
C LYS A 108 -27.64 -19.95 -1.37
N ASN A 109 -27.93 -20.08 -0.07
CA ASN A 109 -27.71 -21.29 0.69
C ASN A 109 -28.78 -22.38 0.33
N ALA A 110 -28.67 -23.55 0.94
CA ALA A 110 -29.62 -24.67 0.72
C ALA A 110 -31.05 -24.32 1.14
N ALA A 111 -31.24 -23.39 2.08
CA ALA A 111 -32.57 -22.92 2.50
C ALA A 111 -33.15 -21.83 1.57
N GLY A 112 -32.40 -21.42 0.53
CA GLY A 112 -32.82 -20.37 -0.41
C GLY A 112 -32.54 -18.95 0.07
N GLU A 113 -31.83 -18.77 1.16
CA GLU A 113 -31.45 -17.46 1.68
C GLU A 113 -30.21 -16.90 0.95
N PRO A 114 -30.20 -15.61 0.57
CA PRO A 114 -29.07 -15.02 -0.14
C PRO A 114 -27.85 -14.92 0.77
N TYR A 115 -26.69 -15.30 0.26
CA TYR A 115 -25.42 -15.13 0.97
C TYR A 115 -24.96 -13.68 1.09
N PHE A 116 -25.39 -12.80 0.18
CA PHE A 116 -25.09 -11.38 0.20
C PHE A 116 -26.37 -10.56 0.39
N PRO A 117 -26.33 -9.43 1.12
CA PRO A 117 -27.44 -8.49 1.21
C PRO A 117 -27.86 -8.03 -0.19
N GLN A 118 -29.15 -8.05 -0.47
CA GLN A 118 -29.71 -7.66 -1.76
C GLN A 118 -30.09 -6.17 -1.82
N THR A 119 -30.16 -5.51 -0.67
CA THR A 119 -30.52 -4.08 -0.53
C THR A 119 -29.34 -3.32 0.04
N TYR A 120 -29.01 -2.18 -0.57
CA TYR A 120 -27.98 -1.28 -0.08
C TYR A 120 -28.42 -0.57 1.19
N ASP A 121 -27.54 -0.58 2.21
CA ASP A 121 -27.74 0.07 3.50
C ASP A 121 -26.68 1.17 3.73
N LYS A 122 -27.11 2.43 3.67
CA LYS A 122 -26.25 3.60 3.87
C LYS A 122 -25.76 3.75 5.32
N GLU A 123 -26.47 3.19 6.29
CA GLU A 123 -26.09 3.31 7.71
C GLU A 123 -24.79 2.58 8.05
N LYS A 124 -24.43 1.57 7.26
CA LYS A 124 -23.13 0.88 7.42
C LYS A 124 -21.92 1.80 7.28
N TRP A 125 -22.01 2.82 6.42
CA TRP A 125 -20.94 3.84 6.27
C TRP A 125 -20.81 4.74 7.50
N LYS A 126 -21.92 5.07 8.17
CA LYS A 126 -21.88 5.86 9.39
C LYS A 126 -21.20 5.13 10.54
N GLN A 127 -21.35 3.80 10.60
CA GLN A 127 -20.69 2.98 11.62
C GLN A 127 -19.15 3.01 11.42
N GLY A 128 -18.68 2.95 10.18
CA GLY A 128 -17.27 3.13 9.85
C GLY A 128 -16.74 4.49 10.32
N LYS A 129 -17.42 5.58 9.96
CA LYS A 129 -17.02 6.95 10.32
C LYS A 129 -16.73 7.14 11.81
N LYS A 130 -17.58 6.59 12.68
CA LYS A 130 -17.51 6.78 14.14
C LYS A 130 -16.19 6.28 14.78
N LEU A 131 -15.50 5.34 14.14
CA LEU A 131 -14.28 4.74 14.67
C LEU A 131 -13.01 5.53 14.35
N TYR A 132 -13.04 6.46 13.40
CA TYR A 132 -11.85 7.24 13.00
C TYR A 132 -11.56 8.44 13.91
N GLU A 133 -12.40 8.71 14.91
CA GLU A 133 -12.22 9.81 15.87
C GLU A 133 -11.07 9.57 16.86
N PHE A 134 -10.39 8.42 16.81
CA PHE A 134 -9.29 8.09 17.72
C PHE A 134 -7.91 8.61 17.31
N SER A 135 -7.81 9.37 16.25
CA SER A 135 -6.56 9.67 15.51
C SER A 135 -5.55 10.59 16.23
N GLY A 136 -5.70 10.86 17.55
CA GLY A 136 -4.80 11.78 18.24
C GLY A 136 -3.36 11.30 18.48
N GLN A 137 -3.05 10.01 18.24
CA GLN A 137 -1.78 9.41 18.67
C GLN A 137 -0.81 9.05 17.53
N VAL A 138 -1.24 9.07 16.29
CA VAL A 138 -0.39 8.68 15.16
C VAL A 138 -0.23 9.86 14.21
N LYS A 139 0.99 10.18 13.85
CA LYS A 139 1.35 11.29 12.96
C LYS A 139 1.76 10.76 11.59
N PHE A 140 1.55 11.54 10.53
CA PHE A 140 2.21 11.29 9.27
C PHE A 140 3.73 11.31 9.47
N TRP A 141 4.42 10.42 8.78
CA TRP A 141 5.86 10.48 8.71
C TRP A 141 6.24 11.65 7.80
N ASP A 142 6.84 12.67 8.37
CA ASP A 142 7.40 13.82 7.69
C ASP A 142 8.77 14.09 8.30
N GLN A 143 9.80 13.94 7.51
CA GLN A 143 11.15 14.24 7.90
C GLN A 143 11.51 15.61 7.33
N ASP A 144 11.52 16.62 8.18
CA ASP A 144 11.79 18.02 7.77
C ASP A 144 13.26 18.29 7.46
N ASP A 145 14.18 17.41 7.89
CA ASP A 145 15.62 17.64 7.86
C ASP A 145 16.32 17.18 6.57
N TRP A 146 15.58 17.00 5.46
CA TRP A 146 16.21 16.66 4.19
C TRP A 146 16.94 17.89 3.61
N GLU A 147 18.26 17.82 3.51
CA GLU A 147 19.09 18.78 2.76
C GLU A 147 18.83 18.78 1.24
N LYS A 148 17.95 17.91 0.78
CA LYS A 148 17.65 17.70 -0.64
C LYS A 148 16.54 18.62 -1.14
N SER A 149 16.45 18.75 -2.46
CA SER A 149 15.42 19.58 -3.08
C SER A 149 14.02 19.22 -2.57
N GLU A 150 13.14 20.20 -2.43
CA GLU A 150 11.76 20.01 -1.96
C GLU A 150 10.99 18.97 -2.79
N ILE A 151 11.29 18.89 -4.08
CA ILE A 151 10.70 17.89 -5.00
C ILE A 151 11.12 16.48 -4.63
N MET A 152 12.39 16.26 -4.31
CA MET A 152 12.90 14.96 -3.86
C MET A 152 12.34 14.56 -2.50
N LYS A 153 12.07 15.53 -1.63
CA LYS A 153 11.44 15.31 -0.32
C LYS A 153 10.14 14.52 -0.45
N TYR A 154 9.25 14.89 -1.36
CA TYR A 154 7.99 14.15 -1.57
C TYR A 154 8.19 12.71 -2.03
N CYS A 155 9.17 12.48 -2.89
CA CYS A 155 9.50 11.12 -3.33
C CYS A 155 10.02 10.27 -2.16
N TYR A 156 10.97 10.79 -1.38
CA TYR A 156 11.55 10.08 -0.25
C TYR A 156 10.54 9.86 0.87
N ASN A 157 9.74 10.86 1.24
CA ASN A 157 8.72 10.71 2.25
C ASN A 157 7.71 9.60 1.86
N ASN A 158 7.31 9.52 0.59
CA ASN A 158 6.48 8.42 0.12
C ASN A 158 7.17 7.05 0.21
N ARG A 159 8.47 6.96 -0.07
CA ARG A 159 9.22 5.70 0.09
C ARG A 159 9.37 5.33 1.56
N PHE A 160 9.85 6.22 2.39
CA PHE A 160 10.13 5.97 3.80
C PHE A 160 8.88 5.71 4.62
N SER A 161 7.73 6.27 4.27
CA SER A 161 6.45 5.93 4.92
C SER A 161 6.09 4.44 4.86
N ILE A 162 6.75 3.69 3.96
CA ILE A 162 6.59 2.24 3.83
C ILE A 162 7.83 1.50 4.32
N ASN A 163 9.03 2.02 4.02
CA ASN A 163 10.29 1.30 4.12
C ASN A 163 11.08 1.63 5.38
N ASP A 164 10.86 2.79 6.00
CA ASP A 164 11.53 3.14 7.24
C ASP A 164 10.95 2.29 8.39
N PRO A 165 11.79 1.50 9.10
CA PRO A 165 11.32 0.57 10.09
C PRO A 165 10.52 1.26 11.22
N TRP A 166 9.28 0.82 11.42
CA TRP A 166 8.42 1.27 12.51
C TRP A 166 8.25 2.79 12.62
N ASN A 167 8.24 3.45 11.47
CA ASN A 167 7.96 4.88 11.43
C ASN A 167 6.53 5.19 11.93
N SER A 168 6.25 6.46 12.21
CA SER A 168 4.99 6.91 12.82
C SER A 168 3.73 6.64 11.97
N GLU A 169 3.89 6.32 10.69
CA GLU A 169 2.77 5.99 9.80
C GLU A 169 2.34 4.52 9.92
N VAL A 170 3.21 3.63 10.40
CA VAL A 170 2.90 2.19 10.53
C VAL A 170 2.05 1.96 11.77
N VAL A 171 0.76 1.71 11.58
CA VAL A 171 -0.16 1.33 12.66
C VAL A 171 0.00 -0.13 13.03
N TRP A 172 0.08 -1.01 12.03
CA TRP A 172 0.30 -2.43 12.22
C TRP A 172 1.20 -2.98 11.12
N GLY A 173 2.27 -3.64 11.53
CA GLY A 173 3.25 -4.25 10.63
C GLY A 173 3.51 -5.72 10.97
N TYR A 174 3.80 -6.51 9.97
CA TYR A 174 4.28 -7.88 10.11
C TYR A 174 5.81 -7.86 10.15
N SER A 175 6.38 -8.15 11.32
CA SER A 175 7.82 -8.00 11.59
C SER A 175 8.66 -9.18 11.13
N ASN A 176 8.07 -10.35 10.90
CA ASN A 176 8.80 -11.58 10.59
C ASN A 176 8.93 -11.80 9.07
N ILE A 177 9.36 -10.79 8.33
CA ILE A 177 9.60 -10.90 6.90
C ILE A 177 11.09 -11.00 6.63
N TYR A 178 11.50 -12.08 5.99
CA TYR A 178 12.87 -12.28 5.52
C TYR A 178 13.09 -11.49 4.21
N TYR A 179 13.36 -10.20 4.32
CA TYR A 179 13.77 -9.39 3.16
C TYR A 179 15.21 -9.69 2.71
N THR A 180 15.97 -10.41 3.52
CA THR A 180 17.40 -10.68 3.34
C THR A 180 17.71 -11.97 2.60
N SER A 181 16.74 -12.85 2.37
CA SER A 181 16.98 -14.08 1.61
C SER A 181 16.97 -13.83 0.11
N SER A 182 17.65 -14.71 -0.65
CA SER A 182 17.67 -14.66 -2.11
C SER A 182 16.29 -14.78 -2.77
N SER A 183 15.29 -15.27 -2.05
CA SER A 183 13.89 -15.37 -2.48
C SER A 183 13.02 -14.21 -2.00
N SER A 184 13.60 -13.19 -1.37
CA SER A 184 12.85 -12.07 -0.84
C SER A 184 12.41 -11.09 -1.94
N ILE A 185 11.32 -10.34 -1.63
CA ILE A 185 10.86 -9.26 -2.50
C ILE A 185 11.96 -8.22 -2.73
N ALA A 186 12.75 -7.90 -1.69
CA ALA A 186 13.85 -6.96 -1.81
C ALA A 186 14.93 -7.45 -2.79
N ALA A 187 15.35 -8.71 -2.71
CA ALA A 187 16.32 -9.28 -3.65
C ALA A 187 15.78 -9.32 -5.09
N ALA A 188 14.49 -9.68 -5.25
CA ALA A 188 13.85 -9.72 -6.56
C ALA A 188 13.64 -8.33 -7.18
N SER A 189 13.48 -7.28 -6.34
CA SER A 189 13.17 -5.93 -6.79
C SER A 189 14.40 -5.03 -6.88
N ASN A 190 15.46 -5.29 -6.10
CA ASN A 190 16.59 -4.37 -5.99
C ASN A 190 17.38 -4.28 -7.31
N LEU A 191 17.91 -3.09 -7.57
CA LEU A 191 18.77 -2.84 -8.71
C LEU A 191 20.10 -3.59 -8.54
N ARG A 192 20.52 -4.32 -9.55
CA ARG A 192 21.77 -5.04 -9.56
C ARG A 192 22.92 -4.11 -9.97
N GLY A 193 24.03 -4.25 -9.32
CA GLY A 193 25.19 -3.39 -9.52
C GLY A 193 25.17 -2.18 -8.60
N ASP A 194 26.06 -2.20 -7.62
CA ASP A 194 26.40 -1.04 -6.82
C ASP A 194 27.55 -0.34 -7.55
N PRO A 195 27.46 0.97 -7.86
CA PRO A 195 28.58 1.72 -8.44
C PRO A 195 29.82 1.67 -7.56
N ASP A 196 29.65 1.52 -6.23
CA ASP A 196 30.75 1.43 -5.27
C ASP A 196 31.32 0.00 -5.18
N ASP A 197 30.60 -1.01 -5.70
CA ASP A 197 31.04 -2.40 -5.77
C ASP A 197 30.43 -3.14 -6.97
N PRO A 198 30.87 -2.82 -8.18
CA PRO A 198 30.31 -3.37 -9.41
C PRO A 198 30.51 -4.88 -9.57
N ASN A 199 31.42 -5.47 -8.79
CA ASN A 199 31.73 -6.90 -8.86
C ASN A 199 30.85 -7.77 -7.96
N ASN A 200 30.11 -7.17 -7.04
CA ASN A 200 29.33 -7.91 -6.02
C ASN A 200 27.81 -7.77 -6.27
N ALA A 201 27.37 -8.38 -7.33
CA ALA A 201 25.97 -8.32 -7.80
C ALA A 201 25.09 -9.50 -7.29
N SER A 202 25.56 -10.30 -6.35
CA SER A 202 25.03 -11.65 -6.08
C SER A 202 23.65 -11.72 -5.42
N PHE A 203 23.11 -10.62 -4.91
CA PHE A 203 21.83 -10.60 -4.17
C PHE A 203 20.73 -9.72 -4.76
N SER A 204 20.85 -9.32 -6.01
CA SER A 204 19.83 -8.56 -6.71
C SER A 204 19.53 -9.22 -8.05
N PHE A 205 18.28 -9.66 -8.21
CA PHE A 205 17.89 -10.46 -9.37
C PHE A 205 17.11 -9.69 -10.43
N GLN A 206 16.56 -8.51 -10.07
CA GLN A 206 15.80 -7.68 -11.01
C GLN A 206 14.61 -8.42 -11.66
N TRP A 207 14.00 -9.36 -10.95
CA TRP A 207 12.91 -10.18 -11.48
C TRP A 207 11.52 -9.57 -11.29
N LEU A 208 11.36 -8.71 -10.27
CA LEU A 208 10.09 -8.09 -9.97
C LEU A 208 9.94 -6.78 -10.74
N GLY A 209 9.27 -6.86 -11.87
CA GLY A 209 8.87 -5.70 -12.67
C GLY A 209 7.38 -5.37 -12.51
N ALA A 210 7.04 -4.10 -12.65
CA ALA A 210 5.65 -3.69 -12.75
C ALA A 210 5.14 -3.86 -14.19
N SER A 211 3.83 -4.08 -14.34
CA SER A 211 3.22 -4.09 -15.66
C SER A 211 3.23 -2.68 -16.28
N PHE A 212 3.25 -2.61 -17.60
CA PHE A 212 3.18 -1.34 -18.31
C PHE A 212 1.90 -0.56 -17.94
N ARG A 213 0.75 -1.25 -17.85
CA ARG A 213 -0.51 -0.66 -17.43
C ARG A 213 -0.43 0.01 -16.06
N MET A 214 0.34 -0.55 -15.13
CA MET A 214 0.55 0.05 -13.81
C MET A 214 1.22 1.43 -13.93
N SER A 215 2.14 1.62 -14.86
CA SER A 215 2.76 2.93 -15.07
C SER A 215 1.78 3.99 -15.59
N GLU A 216 0.75 3.58 -16.33
CA GLU A 216 -0.29 4.49 -16.83
C GLU A 216 -1.30 4.90 -15.76
N LEU A 217 -1.48 4.10 -14.70
CA LEU A 217 -2.44 4.40 -13.62
C LEU A 217 -2.00 5.50 -12.66
N TYR A 218 -0.71 5.84 -12.63
CA TYR A 218 -0.25 6.99 -11.85
C TYR A 218 -0.62 8.30 -12.57
N TYR A 219 -0.80 9.35 -11.80
CA TYR A 219 -1.18 10.65 -12.31
C TYR A 219 0.01 11.42 -12.89
N THR A 220 -0.31 12.46 -13.66
CA THR A 220 0.66 13.47 -14.07
C THR A 220 1.07 14.33 -12.88
N ARG A 221 2.07 15.20 -13.06
CA ARG A 221 2.47 16.19 -12.04
C ARG A 221 1.34 17.15 -11.63
N ASN A 222 0.30 17.24 -12.45
CA ASN A 222 -0.89 18.08 -12.20
C ASN A 222 -1.96 17.35 -11.36
N GLY A 223 -1.74 16.10 -10.97
CA GLY A 223 -2.70 15.29 -10.23
C GLY A 223 -3.89 14.80 -11.06
N VAL A 224 -3.71 14.68 -12.37
CA VAL A 224 -4.74 14.26 -13.34
C VAL A 224 -4.32 12.93 -13.98
N PRO A 225 -5.25 11.99 -14.28
CA PRO A 225 -4.94 10.81 -15.09
C PRO A 225 -4.22 11.17 -16.39
N VAL A 226 -3.27 10.34 -16.81
CA VAL A 226 -2.41 10.69 -17.99
C VAL A 226 -3.17 10.85 -19.28
N ASP A 227 -4.29 10.15 -19.45
CA ASP A 227 -5.19 10.20 -20.61
C ASP A 227 -6.22 11.34 -20.55
N GLU A 228 -6.35 12.00 -19.40
CA GLU A 228 -7.26 13.13 -19.19
C GLU A 228 -6.54 14.48 -19.08
N ASP A 229 -5.22 14.49 -18.84
CA ASP A 229 -4.44 15.72 -18.70
C ASP A 229 -4.12 16.32 -20.07
N LYS A 230 -4.76 17.46 -20.38
CA LYS A 230 -4.60 18.17 -21.64
C LYS A 230 -3.19 18.72 -21.90
N THR A 231 -2.35 18.80 -20.86
CA THR A 231 -0.96 19.24 -20.96
C THR A 231 0.00 18.10 -21.17
N PHE A 232 -0.47 16.85 -21.04
CA PHE A 232 0.30 15.64 -21.25
C PHE A 232 0.03 15.08 -22.65
N ASP A 233 1.09 14.91 -23.45
CA ASP A 233 0.99 14.35 -24.80
C ASP A 233 0.79 12.83 -24.75
N TYR A 234 -0.46 12.41 -24.51
CA TYR A 234 -0.80 11.00 -24.34
C TYR A 234 -0.62 10.18 -25.63
N ASP A 235 -0.87 10.79 -26.79
CA ASP A 235 -0.78 10.09 -28.08
C ASP A 235 0.68 9.70 -28.42
N HIS A 236 1.65 10.54 -28.03
CA HIS A 236 3.07 10.32 -28.22
C HIS A 236 3.77 9.83 -26.92
N ARG A 237 3.02 9.27 -25.97
CA ARG A 237 3.58 8.82 -24.68
C ARG A 237 4.65 7.75 -24.76
N LEU A 238 4.69 6.98 -25.87
CA LEU A 238 5.66 5.93 -26.09
C LEU A 238 6.91 6.39 -26.87
N ASP A 239 6.91 7.63 -27.35
CA ASP A 239 8.03 8.17 -28.07
C ASP A 239 9.23 8.39 -27.16
N ILE A 240 10.42 8.24 -27.73
CA ILE A 240 11.68 8.52 -27.05
C ILE A 240 11.93 10.03 -27.09
N THR A 241 12.12 10.62 -25.94
CA THR A 241 12.41 12.03 -25.79
C THR A 241 13.61 12.29 -24.89
N THR A 242 14.17 13.49 -24.96
CA THR A 242 15.25 13.92 -24.07
C THR A 242 14.66 14.44 -22.78
N ILE A 243 15.20 13.99 -21.66
CA ILE A 243 14.81 14.45 -20.31
C ILE A 243 15.18 15.93 -20.17
N PRO A 244 14.21 16.82 -19.87
CA PRO A 244 14.50 18.23 -19.69
C PRO A 244 15.47 18.51 -18.55
N ASP A 245 16.32 19.52 -18.72
CA ASP A 245 17.19 20.03 -17.68
C ASP A 245 16.44 21.14 -16.91
N ASP A 246 15.51 20.72 -16.09
CA ASP A 246 14.71 21.58 -15.23
C ASP A 246 14.71 21.08 -13.79
N THR A 247 14.25 21.92 -12.87
CA THR A 247 14.23 21.62 -11.43
C THR A 247 13.41 20.37 -11.10
N TYR A 248 12.31 20.14 -11.82
CA TYR A 248 11.43 19.00 -11.57
C TYR A 248 12.10 17.69 -11.97
N HIS A 249 12.58 17.62 -13.22
CA HIS A 249 13.20 16.40 -13.74
C HIS A 249 14.54 16.11 -13.04
N LEU A 250 15.31 17.14 -12.71
CA LEU A 250 16.54 16.99 -11.91
C LEU A 250 16.29 16.29 -10.56
N GLY A 251 15.11 16.47 -9.97
CA GLY A 251 14.69 15.78 -8.74
C GLY A 251 14.35 14.30 -8.93
N TYR A 252 13.99 13.86 -10.12
CA TYR A 252 13.47 12.51 -10.35
C TYR A 252 14.16 11.72 -11.46
N MET A 253 14.78 12.38 -12.41
CA MET A 253 15.32 11.79 -13.62
C MET A 253 16.75 12.31 -13.86
N GLN A 254 17.43 11.74 -14.83
CA GLN A 254 18.75 12.19 -15.27
C GLN A 254 18.63 13.15 -16.45
N PRO A 255 18.78 14.48 -16.30
CA PRO A 255 18.65 15.44 -17.37
C PRO A 255 19.62 15.20 -18.53
N GLY A 256 19.20 15.51 -19.75
CA GLY A 256 20.00 15.35 -20.96
C GLY A 256 20.02 13.95 -21.54
N GLU A 257 19.68 12.93 -20.75
CA GLU A 257 19.53 11.56 -21.23
C GLU A 257 18.18 11.37 -21.95
N LYS A 258 18.05 10.26 -22.66
CA LYS A 258 16.82 9.91 -23.38
C LYS A 258 16.01 8.88 -22.59
N THR A 259 14.70 9.04 -22.57
CA THR A 259 13.75 8.09 -21.98
C THR A 259 12.41 8.11 -22.73
N VAL A 260 11.46 7.30 -22.28
CA VAL A 260 10.09 7.28 -22.83
C VAL A 260 9.30 8.46 -22.28
N ASN A 261 8.57 9.16 -23.14
CA ASN A 261 7.79 10.34 -22.76
C ASN A 261 6.80 10.08 -21.61
N LEU A 262 6.22 8.87 -21.56
CA LEU A 262 5.34 8.42 -20.47
C LEU A 262 5.96 8.56 -19.07
N TYR A 263 7.27 8.54 -18.95
CA TYR A 263 7.98 8.57 -17.68
C TYR A 263 8.27 9.98 -17.16
N LEU A 264 7.97 10.99 -17.96
CA LEU A 264 8.19 12.39 -17.61
C LEU A 264 6.92 13.04 -17.04
N ASN A 265 7.08 14.12 -16.28
CA ASN A 265 5.98 14.91 -15.73
C ASN A 265 4.96 14.08 -14.94
N ARG A 266 5.42 13.10 -14.16
CA ARG A 266 4.57 12.23 -13.34
C ARG A 266 4.57 12.68 -11.87
N GLU A 267 3.52 12.33 -11.15
CA GLU A 267 3.41 12.62 -9.70
C GLU A 267 4.57 12.03 -8.89
N PRO A 268 4.91 12.60 -7.71
CA PRO A 268 6.01 12.10 -6.87
C PRO A 268 5.91 10.62 -6.49
N ARG A 269 4.68 10.08 -6.28
CA ARG A 269 4.47 8.66 -5.97
C ARG A 269 4.93 7.73 -7.09
N PHE A 270 4.83 8.15 -8.34
CA PHE A 270 5.35 7.40 -9.47
C PHE A 270 6.86 7.13 -9.30
N TYR A 271 7.63 8.18 -9.07
CA TYR A 271 9.07 8.08 -8.89
C TYR A 271 9.48 7.45 -7.54
N ALA A 272 8.61 7.53 -6.53
CA ALA A 272 8.84 6.90 -5.24
C ALA A 272 8.72 5.37 -5.31
N TRP A 273 7.76 4.84 -6.06
CA TRP A 273 7.39 3.43 -6.02
C TRP A 273 7.75 2.65 -7.29
N MET A 274 7.99 3.34 -8.38
CA MET A 274 8.41 2.77 -9.65
C MET A 274 9.82 3.24 -10.02
N ALA A 275 10.58 2.39 -10.67
CA ALA A 275 11.81 2.80 -11.32
C ALA A 275 11.71 2.52 -12.81
N VAL A 276 11.96 3.56 -13.58
CA VAL A 276 11.92 3.56 -15.04
C VAL A 276 13.28 3.97 -15.59
N ASP A 277 13.48 3.81 -16.88
CA ASP A 277 14.74 4.14 -17.55
C ASP A 277 15.18 5.58 -17.24
N ARG A 278 16.37 5.73 -16.68
CA ARG A 278 17.00 7.00 -16.28
C ARG A 278 16.32 7.75 -15.11
N CYS A 279 15.44 7.11 -14.32
CA CYS A 279 14.96 7.74 -13.08
C CYS A 279 16.02 7.61 -11.97
N ILE A 280 15.90 8.43 -10.92
CA ILE A 280 16.75 8.28 -9.74
C ILE A 280 16.30 7.04 -8.96
N TRP A 281 17.22 6.07 -8.79
CA TRP A 281 17.02 4.92 -7.92
C TRP A 281 17.40 5.24 -6.48
N ARG A 282 18.60 5.82 -6.31
CA ARG A 282 19.20 6.19 -5.03
C ARG A 282 19.97 7.51 -5.19
N ASP A 283 19.94 8.31 -4.17
CA ASP A 283 20.63 9.60 -4.13
C ASP A 283 21.10 9.93 -2.71
N TYR A 284 21.94 9.07 -2.13
CA TYR A 284 22.58 9.29 -0.83
C TYR A 284 24.05 9.72 -1.00
N ASP A 285 24.91 8.77 -1.34
CA ASP A 285 26.33 8.98 -1.52
C ASP A 285 26.65 9.21 -3.00
N THR A 286 26.04 8.38 -3.83
CA THR A 286 26.20 8.44 -5.29
C THR A 286 24.82 8.31 -5.91
N ARG A 287 24.52 9.18 -6.86
CA ARG A 287 23.29 9.14 -7.61
C ARG A 287 23.29 7.95 -8.56
N VAL A 288 22.32 7.03 -8.40
CA VAL A 288 22.21 5.79 -9.18
C VAL A 288 20.96 5.84 -10.04
N TYR A 289 21.13 5.52 -11.31
CA TYR A 289 20.06 5.47 -12.29
C TYR A 289 19.94 4.07 -12.89
N PRO A 290 18.75 3.47 -12.95
CA PRO A 290 18.53 2.28 -13.75
C PRO A 290 18.63 2.60 -15.25
N MET A 291 19.28 1.73 -16.01
CA MET A 291 19.41 1.79 -17.44
C MET A 291 18.73 0.55 -18.02
N MET A 292 17.51 0.73 -18.54
CA MET A 292 16.57 -0.38 -18.80
C MET A 292 16.65 -0.93 -20.23
N ARG A 293 17.44 -0.35 -21.12
CA ARG A 293 17.50 -0.75 -22.52
C ARG A 293 18.35 -2.00 -22.72
N SER A 294 18.09 -2.72 -23.79
CA SER A 294 18.91 -3.86 -24.18
C SER A 294 20.37 -3.44 -24.40
N GLY A 295 21.27 -4.18 -23.82
CA GLY A 295 22.71 -3.90 -23.83
C GLY A 295 23.21 -3.02 -22.70
N GLU A 296 22.32 -2.40 -21.92
CA GLU A 296 22.67 -1.49 -20.83
C GLU A 296 22.69 -2.18 -19.46
N TRP A 297 23.34 -1.52 -18.50
CA TRP A 297 23.48 -1.96 -17.12
C TRP A 297 23.57 -0.75 -16.19
N PRO A 298 22.95 -0.80 -14.98
CA PRO A 298 22.10 -1.87 -14.43
C PRO A 298 20.63 -1.72 -14.86
N GLY A 299 19.91 -2.84 -14.99
CA GLY A 299 18.47 -2.86 -15.26
C GLY A 299 18.09 -3.59 -16.54
N GLY A 300 18.79 -3.32 -17.64
CA GLY A 300 18.54 -3.93 -18.94
C GLY A 300 19.22 -5.29 -19.10
N ARG A 301 18.78 -6.05 -20.10
CA ARG A 301 19.40 -7.30 -20.51
C ARG A 301 20.70 -7.01 -21.25
N ASN A 302 21.81 -7.58 -20.81
CA ASN A 302 23.10 -7.49 -21.50
C ASN A 302 23.82 -8.85 -21.59
N SER A 303 24.96 -8.91 -22.26
CA SER A 303 25.74 -10.15 -22.50
C SER A 303 26.25 -10.79 -21.18
N GLY A 304 26.52 -9.99 -20.16
CA GLY A 304 26.95 -10.47 -18.84
C GLY A 304 25.79 -10.84 -17.92
N ASN A 305 24.54 -10.53 -18.28
CA ASN A 305 23.36 -10.77 -17.48
C ASN A 305 22.14 -11.04 -18.36
N ALA A 306 22.03 -12.27 -18.84
CA ALA A 306 20.96 -12.68 -19.74
C ALA A 306 19.66 -13.07 -19.02
N THR A 307 19.69 -13.26 -17.69
CA THR A 307 18.56 -13.75 -16.87
C THR A 307 18.04 -12.74 -15.86
N ASP A 308 18.93 -11.95 -15.27
CA ASP A 308 18.60 -11.09 -14.14
C ASP A 308 18.46 -9.63 -14.59
N TYR A 309 17.32 -9.30 -15.17
CA TYR A 309 16.97 -7.96 -15.64
C TYR A 309 15.47 -7.72 -15.51
N TYR A 310 15.04 -6.46 -15.56
CA TYR A 310 13.62 -6.12 -15.47
C TYR A 310 12.93 -6.36 -16.82
N TRP A 311 12.20 -7.45 -16.92
CA TRP A 311 11.53 -7.92 -18.15
C TRP A 311 10.56 -6.89 -18.74
N THR A 312 9.94 -6.08 -17.91
CA THR A 312 8.99 -5.05 -18.34
C THR A 312 9.65 -3.69 -18.59
N GLY A 313 10.94 -3.54 -18.27
CA GLY A 313 11.62 -2.24 -18.27
C GLY A 313 11.16 -1.29 -17.17
N ILE A 314 10.38 -1.79 -16.18
CA ILE A 314 9.87 -1.00 -15.06
C ILE A 314 10.10 -1.79 -13.77
N ALA A 315 10.93 -1.28 -12.88
CA ALA A 315 11.20 -1.90 -11.60
C ALA A 315 10.25 -1.39 -10.50
N VAL A 316 10.11 -2.16 -9.43
CA VAL A 316 9.31 -1.79 -8.25
C VAL A 316 10.23 -1.38 -7.13
N LYS A 317 10.20 -0.09 -6.75
CA LYS A 317 10.95 0.46 -5.60
C LYS A 317 10.20 0.36 -4.27
N LYS A 318 8.89 0.14 -4.29
CA LYS A 318 8.01 0.27 -3.13
C LYS A 318 8.45 -0.56 -1.92
N TYR A 319 9.05 -1.73 -2.15
CA TYR A 319 9.50 -2.64 -1.10
C TYR A 319 11.03 -2.75 -1.03
N VAL A 320 11.74 -1.75 -1.53
CA VAL A 320 13.20 -1.66 -1.42
C VAL A 320 13.55 -0.39 -0.66
N HIS A 321 14.14 -0.55 0.54
CA HIS A 321 14.62 0.60 1.30
C HIS A 321 15.67 1.34 0.48
N PRO A 322 15.65 2.68 0.42
CA PRO A 322 16.60 3.45 -0.39
C PRO A 322 18.08 3.19 -0.06
N GLU A 323 18.39 2.85 1.18
CA GLU A 323 19.76 2.51 1.62
C GLU A 323 20.14 1.06 1.33
N SER A 324 19.21 0.21 0.88
CA SER A 324 19.53 -1.16 0.52
C SER A 324 20.43 -1.20 -0.69
N ARG A 325 21.54 -1.94 -0.58
CA ARG A 325 22.52 -2.12 -1.65
C ARG A 325 22.48 -3.56 -2.16
N GLY A 326 22.59 -3.74 -3.47
CA GLY A 326 22.51 -5.05 -4.10
C GLY A 326 23.70 -5.96 -3.88
N ALA A 327 24.76 -5.47 -3.26
CA ALA A 327 26.05 -6.13 -3.21
C ALA A 327 26.14 -7.27 -2.18
N ALA A 328 25.44 -7.19 -1.05
CA ALA A 328 25.45 -8.24 -0.03
C ALA A 328 24.15 -8.22 0.78
N TRP A 329 23.71 -9.39 1.23
CA TRP A 329 22.54 -9.53 2.09
C TRP A 329 22.64 -8.68 3.38
N GLN A 330 23.83 -8.43 3.88
CA GLN A 330 24.11 -7.59 5.04
C GLN A 330 23.83 -6.10 4.82
N ARG A 331 23.65 -5.69 3.56
CA ARG A 331 23.36 -4.30 3.18
C ARG A 331 21.90 -4.08 2.80
N VAL A 332 21.04 -5.06 2.99
CA VAL A 332 19.59 -4.91 2.81
C VAL A 332 18.99 -4.42 4.11
N VAL A 333 18.37 -3.25 4.09
CA VAL A 333 17.64 -2.72 5.23
C VAL A 333 16.31 -3.44 5.36
N ASN A 334 16.12 -4.11 6.51
CA ASN A 334 14.88 -4.80 6.82
C ASN A 334 13.87 -3.85 7.45
N PHE A 335 12.62 -4.00 7.08
CA PHE A 335 11.51 -3.26 7.67
C PHE A 335 10.27 -4.17 7.78
N PRO A 336 9.34 -3.87 8.70
CA PRO A 336 8.11 -4.64 8.81
C PRO A 336 7.23 -4.40 7.57
N TYR A 337 6.53 -5.45 7.13
CA TYR A 337 5.52 -5.27 6.08
C TYR A 337 4.30 -4.54 6.67
N PRO A 338 3.97 -3.33 6.23
CA PRO A 338 2.86 -2.59 6.79
C PRO A 338 1.52 -3.19 6.38
N LEU A 339 0.76 -3.68 7.35
CA LEU A 339 -0.59 -4.23 7.17
C LEU A 339 -1.67 -3.14 7.24
N ILE A 340 -1.47 -2.16 8.10
CA ILE A 340 -2.31 -0.96 8.24
C ILE A 340 -1.39 0.24 8.46
N ARG A 341 -1.58 1.29 7.67
CA ARG A 341 -0.88 2.56 7.78
C ARG A 341 -1.87 3.70 8.03
N MET A 342 -1.36 4.84 8.51
CA MET A 342 -2.20 6.03 8.69
C MET A 342 -2.85 6.48 7.39
N ALA A 343 -2.15 6.40 6.26
CA ALA A 343 -2.73 6.72 4.95
C ALA A 343 -3.99 5.87 4.66
N ASP A 344 -3.99 4.56 5.02
CA ASP A 344 -5.18 3.72 4.89
C ASP A 344 -6.35 4.27 5.71
N LEU A 345 -6.11 4.66 6.96
CA LEU A 345 -7.15 5.16 7.86
C LEU A 345 -7.74 6.49 7.35
N TYR A 346 -6.90 7.42 6.90
CA TYR A 346 -7.38 8.69 6.36
C TYR A 346 -8.20 8.50 5.07
N LEU A 347 -7.75 7.65 4.16
CA LEU A 347 -8.50 7.37 2.92
C LEU A 347 -9.83 6.66 3.21
N MET A 348 -9.85 5.70 4.14
CA MET A 348 -11.07 5.01 4.56
C MET A 348 -12.05 5.99 5.22
N TYR A 349 -11.56 6.91 6.07
CA TYR A 349 -12.38 7.96 6.65
C TYR A 349 -12.96 8.89 5.58
N ALA A 350 -12.13 9.34 4.64
CA ALA A 350 -12.55 10.17 3.53
C ALA A 350 -13.68 9.51 2.71
N GLU A 351 -13.55 8.22 2.40
CA GLU A 351 -14.59 7.47 1.70
C GLU A 351 -15.89 7.39 2.52
N CYS A 352 -15.82 7.11 3.82
CA CYS A 352 -16.98 7.09 4.70
C CYS A 352 -17.71 8.44 4.73
N VAL A 353 -16.95 9.54 4.79
CA VAL A 353 -17.51 10.91 4.77
C VAL A 353 -18.20 11.19 3.44
N ALA A 354 -17.53 10.95 2.32
CA ALA A 354 -18.08 11.17 0.98
C ALA A 354 -19.39 10.38 0.77
N ARG A 355 -19.44 9.13 1.21
CA ARG A 355 -20.62 8.26 1.10
C ARG A 355 -21.78 8.64 2.03
N THR A 356 -21.51 9.31 3.15
CA THR A 356 -22.55 9.69 4.14
C THR A 356 -23.08 11.11 3.93
N GLN A 357 -22.25 12.07 3.53
CA GLN A 357 -22.58 13.49 3.47
C GLN A 357 -22.93 14.01 2.06
N GLY A 358 -22.61 13.21 1.01
CA GLY A 358 -22.75 13.69 -0.37
C GLY A 358 -21.58 14.58 -0.81
N ALA A 359 -21.72 15.30 -1.95
CA ALA A 359 -20.62 15.99 -2.62
C ALA A 359 -20.06 17.25 -1.90
N SER A 360 -20.62 17.68 -0.77
CA SER A 360 -20.06 18.78 0.04
C SER A 360 -19.08 18.21 1.07
N TRP A 361 -17.91 17.88 0.62
CA TRP A 361 -16.89 17.24 1.46
C TRP A 361 -15.83 18.24 1.90
N ASP A 362 -15.65 18.39 3.23
CA ASP A 362 -14.45 18.94 3.82
C ASP A 362 -13.65 17.77 4.45
N PRO A 363 -12.51 17.39 3.84
CA PRO A 363 -11.73 16.23 4.31
C PRO A 363 -11.02 16.46 5.64
N TRP A 364 -11.08 17.68 6.19
CA TRP A 364 -10.25 18.09 7.29
C TRP A 364 -11.07 18.33 8.56
N PRO A 365 -10.63 17.85 9.72
CA PRO A 365 -11.24 18.25 11.00
C PRO A 365 -11.17 19.76 11.18
N GLU A 366 -12.23 20.37 11.69
CA GLU A 366 -12.28 21.81 11.97
C GLU A 366 -11.00 22.27 12.69
N GLY A 367 -10.35 23.29 12.12
CA GLY A 367 -9.15 23.93 12.69
C GLY A 367 -7.81 23.43 12.17
N LYS A 368 -7.77 22.46 11.22
CA LYS A 368 -6.52 22.08 10.54
C LYS A 368 -6.59 22.47 9.07
N THR A 369 -5.75 23.40 8.66
CA THR A 369 -5.54 23.71 7.24
C THR A 369 -4.74 22.61 6.58
N VAL A 370 -5.20 22.12 5.41
CA VAL A 370 -4.32 21.36 4.50
C VAL A 370 -3.08 22.20 4.28
N PRO A 371 -1.87 21.67 4.43
CA PRO A 371 -0.71 22.35 3.91
C PRO A 371 -0.97 22.55 2.42
N GLN A 372 -1.32 23.75 2.02
CA GLN A 372 -1.37 24.09 0.61
C GLN A 372 0.06 23.88 0.11
N SER A 373 0.24 22.91 -0.80
CA SER A 373 1.46 22.86 -1.57
C SER A 373 1.52 24.21 -2.31
N LYS A 374 2.43 25.06 -1.88
CA LYS A 374 2.62 26.40 -2.47
C LYS A 374 3.02 26.36 -3.95
N HIS A 375 3.01 25.20 -4.57
CA HIS A 375 3.52 24.92 -5.90
C HIS A 375 2.51 24.39 -6.91
N LEU A 376 1.20 24.50 -6.63
CA LEU A 376 0.16 24.20 -7.63
C LEU A 376 -0.57 25.46 -8.13
N SER A 377 0.04 26.65 -8.05
CA SER A 377 -0.41 27.77 -8.84
C SER A 377 0.25 27.69 -10.22
N PRO A 378 -0.50 27.65 -11.31
CA PRO A 378 0.06 27.88 -12.63
C PRO A 378 0.41 29.36 -12.75
N GLU A 379 1.70 29.68 -12.80
CA GLU A 379 2.20 30.85 -13.51
C GLU A 379 2.76 30.41 -14.86
#